data_67abf4805fc08ddb52aa3c9929941c5d
#
_entry.id   67abf4805fc08ddb52aa3c9929941c5d
#
_cell.length_a   1.000
_cell.length_b   1.000
_cell.length_c   1.000
_cell.angle_alpha   90.00
_cell.angle_beta   90.00
_cell.angle_gamma   90.00
#
_symmetry.space_group_name_H-M   'P 1'
#
loop_
_entity.id
_entity.type
_entity.pdbx_description
1 polymer ?
#
loop_
_entity_poly.entity_id
_entity_poly.type
_entity_poly.pdbx_seq_one_letter_code
_entity_poly.pdbx_strand_id
1 'polypeptide(L)' 'MIHYDYIREECSNSETGDYISYAIIAVRIKENDGAVTAEEICTVHDVFLNESRAREFAELCNELGLSPVHIYDAVQDAIG' A
#
# COMPACT_ATOMS: atom_id res chain seq x y z
N MET A 1 11.41 -11.01 -3.37
CA MET A 1 10.86 -9.91 -4.19
C MET A 1 9.79 -9.16 -3.41
N ILE A 2 9.86 -7.85 -3.44
CA ILE A 2 8.88 -7.01 -2.74
C ILE A 2 7.84 -6.54 -3.76
N HIS A 3 6.57 -6.63 -3.39
CA HIS A 3 5.46 -6.17 -4.21
C HIS A 3 4.58 -5.22 -3.42
N TYR A 4 4.19 -4.11 -4.05
CA TYR A 4 3.30 -3.12 -3.46
C TYR A 4 1.92 -3.21 -4.12
N ASP A 5 0.88 -3.08 -3.30
CA ASP A 5 -0.49 -3.07 -3.77
C ASP A 5 -1.30 -2.11 -2.89
N TYR A 6 -2.56 -1.92 -3.24
CA TYR A 6 -3.47 -1.10 -2.45
C TYR A 6 -4.65 -1.95 -1.98
N ILE A 7 -5.25 -1.54 -0.86
CA ILE A 7 -6.38 -2.23 -0.25
C ILE A 7 -7.47 -1.20 0.03
N ARG A 8 -8.69 -1.50 -0.42
CA ARG A 8 -9.86 -0.68 -0.09
C ARG A 8 -10.25 -0.93 1.37
N GLU A 9 -10.42 0.14 2.12
CA GLU A 9 -10.81 0.09 3.53
C GLU A 9 -12.06 0.92 3.78
N GLU A 10 -12.94 0.42 4.65
CA GLU A 10 -14.07 1.18 5.15
C GLU A 10 -13.65 1.81 6.46
N CYS A 11 -13.70 3.13 6.52
CA CYS A 11 -13.27 3.92 7.66
C CYS A 11 -14.46 4.70 8.23
N SER A 12 -14.37 5.10 9.48
CA SER A 12 -15.38 5.96 10.08
C SER A 12 -14.73 7.01 10.98
N ASN A 13 -15.36 8.16 11.04
CA ASN A 13 -14.86 9.33 11.74
C ASN A 13 -16.06 10.08 12.32
N SER A 14 -15.94 10.57 13.54
CA SER A 14 -17.04 11.26 14.23
C SER A 14 -17.45 12.57 13.54
N GLU A 15 -16.58 13.17 12.75
CA GLU A 15 -16.86 14.45 12.07
C GLU A 15 -17.42 14.24 10.67
N THR A 16 -16.90 13.27 9.91
CA THR A 16 -17.26 13.03 8.51
C THR A 16 -18.18 11.82 8.31
N GLY A 17 -18.37 10.99 9.33
CA GLY A 17 -19.12 9.73 9.22
C GLY A 17 -18.29 8.64 8.54
N ASP A 18 -18.97 7.75 7.83
CA ASP A 18 -18.31 6.64 7.14
C ASP A 18 -17.72 7.12 5.82
N TYR A 19 -16.53 6.63 5.50
CA TYR A 19 -15.87 6.95 4.24
C TYR A 19 -15.02 5.77 3.77
N ILE A 20 -14.68 5.79 2.47
CA ILE A 20 -13.79 4.79 1.87
C ILE A 20 -12.41 5.40 1.74
N SER A 21 -11.41 4.64 2.15
CA SER A 21 -10.01 5.01 2.00
C SER A 21 -9.22 3.84 1.42
N TYR A 22 -7.98 4.07 1.04
CA TYR A 22 -7.11 3.06 0.46
C TYR A 22 -5.79 3.01 1.21
N ALA A 23 -5.43 1.80 1.65
CA ALA A 23 -4.16 1.53 2.29
C ALA A 23 -3.15 1.07 1.23
N ILE A 24 -1.88 1.24 1.53
CA ILE A 24 -0.79 0.72 0.72
C ILE A 24 -0.12 -0.41 1.50
N ILE A 25 -0.01 -1.57 0.88
CA ILE A 25 0.58 -2.76 1.49
C ILE A 25 1.86 -3.15 0.75
N ALA A 26 2.88 -3.51 1.50
CA ALA A 26 4.12 -4.10 0.99
C ALA A 26 4.18 -5.55 1.42
N VAL A 27 4.36 -6.46 0.46
CA VAL A 27 4.47 -7.88 0.73
C VAL A 27 5.79 -8.42 0.17
N ARG A 28 6.35 -9.40 0.85
CA ARG A 28 7.50 -10.15 0.36
C ARG A 28 7.00 -11.44 -0.28
N ILE A 29 7.32 -11.63 -1.55
CA ILE A 29 6.94 -12.83 -2.27
C ILE A 29 8.12 -13.78 -2.25
N LYS A 30 7.89 -15.01 -1.77
CA LYS A 30 8.89 -16.06 -1.67
C LYS A 30 8.42 -17.27 -2.46
N GLU A 31 9.35 -17.93 -3.13
CA GLU A 31 9.12 -19.19 -3.81
C GLU A 31 9.96 -20.27 -3.15
N ASN A 32 9.30 -21.34 -2.70
CA ASN A 32 9.92 -22.46 -1.99
C ASN A 32 9.34 -23.76 -2.51
N ASP A 33 10.18 -24.62 -3.09
CA ASP A 33 9.77 -25.95 -3.59
C ASP A 33 8.53 -25.88 -4.50
N GLY A 34 8.44 -24.87 -5.36
CA GLY A 34 7.31 -24.68 -6.26
C GLY A 34 6.08 -24.02 -5.64
N ALA A 35 6.10 -23.76 -4.34
CA ALA A 35 5.04 -23.03 -3.66
C ALA A 35 5.39 -21.55 -3.57
N VAL A 36 4.42 -20.68 -3.88
CA VAL A 36 4.57 -19.24 -3.76
C VAL A 36 3.83 -18.76 -2.52
N THR A 37 4.54 -18.05 -1.65
CA THR A 37 3.94 -17.47 -0.43
C THR A 37 4.16 -15.98 -0.42
N ALA A 38 3.22 -15.25 0.18
CA ALA A 38 3.31 -13.81 0.38
C ALA A 38 3.30 -13.50 1.89
N GLU A 39 4.26 -12.70 2.32
CA GLU A 39 4.38 -12.27 3.71
C GLU A 39 4.20 -10.76 3.78
N GLU A 40 3.25 -10.29 4.58
CA GLU A 40 3.06 -8.87 4.79
C GLU A 40 4.26 -8.29 5.55
N ILE A 41 4.87 -7.24 4.98
CA ILE A 41 5.97 -6.52 5.61
C ILE A 41 5.43 -5.34 6.38
N CYS A 42 4.60 -4.51 5.73
CA CYS A 42 3.97 -3.37 6.38
C CYS A 42 2.73 -2.93 5.60
N THR A 43 1.84 -2.24 6.29
CA THR A 43 0.65 -1.63 5.70
C THR A 43 0.54 -0.21 6.23
N VAL A 44 0.38 0.75 5.32
CA VAL A 44 0.12 2.13 5.69
C VAL A 44 -1.36 2.38 5.42
N HIS A 45 -2.12 2.60 6.49
CA HIS A 45 -3.57 2.76 6.42
C HIS A 45 -3.97 4.19 6.06
N ASP A 46 -5.14 4.32 5.45
CA ASP A 46 -5.80 5.62 5.22
C ASP A 46 -4.90 6.61 4.46
N VAL A 47 -4.33 6.15 3.34
CA VAL A 47 -3.38 6.97 2.56
C VAL A 47 -4.10 7.83 1.52
N PHE A 48 -4.96 7.21 0.71
CA PHE A 48 -5.63 7.89 -0.39
C PHE A 48 -7.14 7.74 -0.28
N LEU A 49 -7.88 8.75 -0.72
CA LEU A 49 -9.34 8.71 -0.83
C LEU A 49 -9.79 8.31 -2.24
N ASN A 50 -8.86 8.20 -3.18
CA ASN A 50 -9.14 7.91 -4.58
C ASN A 50 -8.41 6.63 -5.00
N GLU A 51 -9.16 5.67 -5.55
CA GLU A 51 -8.61 4.39 -5.97
C GLU A 51 -7.53 4.52 -7.04
N SER A 52 -7.76 5.40 -8.03
CA SER A 52 -6.79 5.59 -9.11
C SER A 52 -5.45 6.08 -8.59
N ARG A 53 -5.45 6.97 -7.62
CA ARG A 53 -4.22 7.47 -7.01
C ARG A 53 -3.51 6.37 -6.21
N ALA A 54 -4.26 5.55 -5.48
CA ALA A 54 -3.69 4.44 -4.73
C ALA A 54 -3.03 3.43 -5.68
N ARG A 55 -3.71 3.09 -6.76
CA ARG A 55 -3.18 2.17 -7.77
C ARG A 55 -1.92 2.73 -8.42
N GLU A 56 -1.94 3.98 -8.84
CA GLU A 56 -0.79 4.63 -9.47
C GLU A 56 0.41 4.68 -8.53
N PHE A 57 0.18 4.97 -7.26
CA PHE A 57 1.24 4.99 -6.26
C PHE A 57 1.85 3.60 -6.06
N ALA A 58 1.01 2.57 -5.93
CA ALA A 58 1.49 1.19 -5.78
C ALA A 58 2.30 0.75 -7.01
N GLU A 59 1.82 1.06 -8.21
CA GLU A 59 2.52 0.77 -9.45
C GLU A 59 3.88 1.49 -9.51
N LEU A 60 3.93 2.73 -9.10
CA LEU A 60 5.17 3.50 -9.07
C LEU A 60 6.18 2.89 -8.10
N CYS A 61 5.73 2.49 -6.91
CA CYS A 61 6.60 1.81 -5.95
C CYS A 61 7.19 0.52 -6.52
N ASN A 62 6.39 -0.23 -7.28
CA ASN A 62 6.86 -1.45 -7.94
C ASN A 62 7.87 -1.14 -9.03
N GLU A 63 7.62 -0.13 -9.87
CA GLU A 63 8.55 0.29 -10.93
C GLU A 63 9.89 0.74 -10.37
N LEU A 64 9.87 1.49 -9.28
CA LEU A 64 11.10 2.01 -8.66
C LEU A 64 11.83 0.96 -7.83
N GLY A 65 11.21 -0.18 -7.56
CA GLY A 65 11.77 -1.17 -6.66
C GLY A 65 12.00 -0.61 -5.26
N LEU A 66 11.06 0.21 -4.79
CA LEU A 66 11.18 0.91 -3.51
C LEU A 66 11.42 -0.06 -2.36
N SER A 67 12.39 0.26 -1.50
CA SER A 67 12.61 -0.49 -0.27
C SER A 67 11.52 -0.17 0.75
N PRO A 68 10.95 -1.20 1.45
CA PRO A 68 9.92 -0.96 2.45
C PRO A 68 10.31 0.03 3.55
N VAL A 69 11.60 0.16 3.85
CA VAL A 69 12.08 1.11 4.85
C VAL A 69 11.77 2.57 4.46
N HIS A 70 11.56 2.84 3.17
CA HIS A 70 11.26 4.17 2.66
C HIS A 70 9.78 4.42 2.38
N ILE A 71 8.90 3.45 2.68
CA ILE A 71 7.48 3.57 2.31
C ILE A 71 6.80 4.78 2.96
N TYR A 72 7.11 5.05 4.22
CA TYR A 72 6.50 6.19 4.92
C TYR A 72 6.92 7.52 4.32
N ASP A 73 8.20 7.65 3.94
CA ASP A 73 8.69 8.86 3.28
C ASP A 73 8.05 9.03 1.90
N ALA A 74 7.90 7.95 1.15
CA ALA A 74 7.25 7.99 -0.17
C ALA A 74 5.77 8.37 -0.05
N VAL A 75 5.07 7.86 0.97
CA VAL A 75 3.67 8.22 1.24
C VAL A 75 3.57 9.71 1.59
N GLN A 76 4.44 10.22 2.45
CA GLN A 76 4.46 11.63 2.81
C GLN A 76 4.67 12.52 1.58
N ASP A 77 5.58 12.16 0.71
CA ASP A 77 5.82 12.91 -0.54
C ASP A 77 4.61 12.89 -1.47
N ALA A 78 3.88 11.79 -1.51
CA ALA A 78 2.72 11.64 -2.40
C ALA A 78 1.49 12.41 -1.93
N ILE A 79 1.28 12.51 -0.62
CA ILE A 79 0.08 13.15 -0.06
C ILE A 79 0.31 14.58 0.42
N GLY A 80 1.53 15.02 0.38
CA GLY A 80 1.86 16.39 0.70
C GLY A 80 2.38 16.65 2.04
#